data_5eba7dd4ab2231aa9bdf507de584bbf8
#
_entry.id   5eba7dd4ab2231aa9bdf507de584bbf8
#
_cell.length_a   1.000
_cell.length_b   1.000
_cell.length_c   1.000
_cell.angle_alpha   90.00
_cell.angle_beta   90.00
_cell.angle_gamma   90.00
#
_symmetry.space_group_name_H-M   'P 1'
#
loop_
_entity.id
_entity.type
_entity.pdbx_description
1 polymer ?
#
loop_
_entity_poly.entity_id
_entity_poly.type
_entity_poly.pdbx_seq_one_letter_code
_entity_poly.pdbx_strand_id
1 'polypeptide(L)'
;EELAGFVASALPLIFSPNTKEISKPPLSIEISQAVSFIEDHYDSKISLTDIADYVGLSSSYLCRVFKEETGVNINTYINNLRMAKAVRLLEDKNYYIKEVAISVGFDDQLYFSRLFKKYYGVTPSQYRAAVK
;
A
#
# COMPACT_ATOMS: atom_id res chain seq x y z
N GLU A 1 -18.67 4.96 -4.32
CA GLU A 1 -18.14 4.74 -4.07
C GLU A 1 -17.64 4.97 -3.54
N GLU A 2 -17.71 5.22 -3.31
CA GLU A 2 -17.03 5.17 -2.88
C GLU A 2 -16.43 5.19 -2.13
N LEU A 3 -16.63 5.51 -1.73
CA LEU A 3 -15.84 5.28 -1.09
C LEU A 3 -15.26 5.18 -0.88
N ALA A 4 -15.39 5.24 -0.81
CA ALA A 4 -14.57 4.98 -0.70
C ALA A 4 -14.13 5.26 -0.69
N GLY A 5 -14.43 5.50 -0.69
CA GLY A 5 -13.72 5.59 -0.95
C GLY A 5 -13.30 6.17 -0.64
N PHE A 6 -13.64 6.57 -0.35
CA PHE A 6 -13.02 6.72 -0.17
C PHE A 6 -12.31 6.82 -0.11
N VAL A 7 -12.48 7.00 0.02
CA VAL A 7 -11.57 6.73 -0.01
C VAL A 7 -11.17 6.67 -0.31
N ALA A 8 -11.25 6.78 -0.33
CA ALA A 8 -10.63 6.62 -0.82
C ALA A 8 -10.19 7.02 -1.04
N SER A 9 -10.25 7.30 -0.83
CA SER A 9 -9.61 7.44 -1.10
C SER A 9 -8.94 7.63 -1.07
N ALA A 10 -9.01 7.98 -0.99
CA ALA A 10 -8.16 7.90 -1.04
C ALA A 10 -7.68 7.84 -1.39
N LEU A 11 -7.75 7.90 -1.61
CA LEU A 11 -7.17 7.66 -2.17
C LEU A 11 -6.95 8.01 -2.81
N PRO A 12 -6.84 7.97 -2.84
CA PRO A 12 -6.41 8.21 -3.54
C PRO A 12 -6.17 8.63 -3.98
N LEU A 13 -6.31 8.99 -4.14
CA LEU A 13 -5.83 9.17 -4.58
C LEU A 13 -5.51 9.29 -5.17
N ILE A 14 -5.51 9.38 -5.45
CA ILE A 14 -5.00 9.23 -6.05
C ILE A 14 -5.05 9.29 -6.84
N PHE A 15 -5.29 9.41 -7.30
CA PHE A 15 -5.22 9.28 -8.17
C PHE A 15 -5.92 9.76 -8.93
N SER A 16 -6.10 10.31 -9.24
CA SER A 16 -6.63 10.72 -9.85
C SER A 16 -6.73 11.02 -10.78
N PRO A 17 -6.93 11.06 -11.36
CA PRO A 17 -6.88 11.32 -12.21
C PRO A 17 -7.10 12.05 -12.94
N ASN A 18 -7.07 12.48 -13.17
CA ASN A 18 -7.12 13.11 -13.83
C ASN A 18 -6.68 13.82 -14.20
N THR A 19 -6.41 14.06 -14.18
CA THR A 19 -5.97 14.66 -14.45
C THR A 19 -5.43 15.21 -14.96
N LYS A 20 -5.33 15.47 -15.40
CA LYS A 20 -4.75 15.98 -15.95
C LYS A 20 -3.79 16.27 -15.79
N GLU A 21 -3.41 16.16 -15.51
CA GLU A 21 -2.72 16.47 -15.25
C GLU A 21 -1.86 16.53 -15.42
N ILE A 22 -2.08 16.18 -15.43
CA ILE A 22 -1.29 16.55 -15.97
C ILE A 22 0.06 16.87 -15.89
N SER A 23 0.66 17.21 -15.52
CA SER A 23 1.93 17.86 -15.46
C SER A 23 2.98 17.16 -14.66
N LYS A 24 2.65 16.00 -14.11
CA LYS A 24 3.62 15.19 -13.41
C LYS A 24 4.45 14.40 -14.41
N PRO A 25 5.79 14.48 -14.34
CA PRO A 25 6.58 13.68 -15.27
C PRO A 25 6.40 12.19 -14.98
N PRO A 26 6.61 11.33 -15.96
CA PRO A 26 6.55 9.89 -15.73
C PRO A 26 7.68 9.47 -14.80
N LEU A 27 7.46 8.33 -14.13
CA LEU A 27 8.49 7.77 -13.24
C LEU A 27 9.70 7.37 -14.06
N SER A 28 10.88 7.48 -13.46
CA SER A 28 12.09 6.93 -14.07
C SER A 28 11.96 5.41 -14.20
N ILE A 29 12.77 4.81 -15.04
CA ILE A 29 12.75 3.37 -15.26
C ILE A 29 12.98 2.64 -13.94
N GLU A 30 13.96 3.07 -13.16
CA GLU A 30 14.31 2.40 -11.91
C GLU A 30 13.15 2.47 -10.90
N ILE A 31 12.49 3.64 -10.82
CA ILE A 31 11.37 3.76 -9.89
C ILE A 31 10.16 2.99 -10.39
N SER A 32 9.92 2.96 -11.68
CA SER A 32 8.86 2.11 -12.24
C SER A 32 9.10 0.64 -11.92
N GLN A 33 10.35 0.20 -12.02
CA GLN A 33 10.71 -1.17 -11.68
C GLN A 33 10.53 -1.44 -10.19
N ALA A 34 10.88 -0.47 -9.34
CA ALA A 34 10.68 -0.61 -7.90
C ALA A 34 9.19 -0.75 -7.56
N VAL A 35 8.35 0.08 -8.17
CA VAL A 35 6.90 0.01 -7.97
C VAL A 35 6.37 -1.35 -8.41
N SER A 36 6.79 -1.81 -9.58
CA SER A 36 6.36 -3.11 -10.11
C SER A 36 6.77 -4.26 -9.18
N PHE A 37 8.01 -4.21 -8.67
CA PHE A 37 8.50 -5.21 -7.73
C PHE A 37 7.65 -5.23 -6.46
N ILE A 38 7.32 -4.06 -5.94
CA ILE A 38 6.48 -3.94 -4.75
C ILE A 38 5.09 -4.52 -5.03
N GLU A 39 4.51 -4.21 -6.18
CA GLU A 39 3.18 -4.72 -6.51
C GLU A 39 3.15 -6.23 -6.63
N ASP A 40 4.25 -6.81 -7.08
CA ASP A 40 4.33 -8.27 -7.23
C ASP A 40 4.65 -8.98 -5.92
N HIS A 41 5.22 -8.28 -4.93
CA HIS A 41 5.74 -8.91 -3.71
C HIS A 41 5.23 -8.30 -2.41
N TYR A 42 4.23 -7.40 -2.45
CA TYR A 42 3.78 -6.72 -1.24
C TYR A 42 3.28 -7.68 -0.18
N ASP A 43 2.79 -8.84 -0.59
CA ASP A 43 2.19 -9.83 0.30
C ASP A 43 3.21 -10.76 0.93
N SER A 44 4.48 -10.50 0.73
CA SER A 44 5.56 -11.26 1.34
C SER A 44 6.47 -10.29 2.08
N LYS A 45 7.49 -10.84 2.72
CA LYS A 45 8.50 -10.03 3.39
C LYS A 45 9.47 -9.48 2.36
N ILE A 46 9.34 -8.20 2.07
CA ILE A 46 10.30 -7.55 1.19
C ILE A 46 11.06 -6.50 1.98
N SER A 47 12.35 -6.40 1.73
CA SER A 47 13.19 -5.42 2.39
C SER A 47 13.60 -4.35 1.40
N LEU A 48 14.05 -3.22 1.93
CA LEU A 48 14.60 -2.16 1.11
C LEU A 48 15.76 -2.68 0.27
N THR A 49 16.60 -3.53 0.87
CA THR A 49 17.74 -4.12 0.17
C THR A 49 17.28 -4.95 -1.04
N ASP A 50 16.21 -5.74 -0.86
CA ASP A 50 15.68 -6.54 -1.95
C ASP A 50 15.29 -5.66 -3.14
N ILE A 51 14.62 -4.56 -2.86
CA ILE A 51 14.17 -3.66 -3.92
C ILE A 51 15.36 -2.98 -4.58
N ALA A 52 16.30 -2.49 -3.78
CA ALA A 52 17.49 -1.81 -4.28
C ALA A 52 18.31 -2.73 -5.17
N ASP A 53 18.50 -3.97 -4.75
CA ASP A 53 19.22 -4.95 -5.55
C ASP A 53 18.53 -5.23 -6.88
N TYR A 54 17.21 -5.34 -6.84
CA TYR A 54 16.44 -5.60 -8.05
C TYR A 54 16.61 -4.49 -9.08
N VAL A 55 16.56 -3.22 -8.63
CA VAL A 55 16.63 -2.09 -9.56
C VAL A 55 18.07 -1.62 -9.83
N GLY A 56 19.04 -2.16 -9.11
CA GLY A 56 20.45 -1.82 -9.33
C GLY A 56 20.89 -0.49 -8.76
N LEU A 57 20.25 -0.06 -7.67
CA LEU A 57 20.59 1.20 -7.00
C LEU A 57 21.01 0.92 -5.57
N SER A 58 21.74 1.87 -4.96
CA SER A 58 21.99 1.79 -3.52
C SER A 58 20.68 2.08 -2.78
N SER A 59 20.57 1.54 -1.56
CA SER A 59 19.38 1.76 -0.75
C SER A 59 19.12 3.24 -0.50
N SER A 60 20.17 3.99 -0.19
CA SER A 60 20.05 5.43 0.11
C SER A 60 19.55 6.22 -1.10
N TYR A 61 20.11 5.92 -2.25
CA TYR A 61 19.72 6.61 -3.47
C TYR A 61 18.28 6.27 -3.85
N LEU A 62 17.94 4.99 -3.76
CA LEU A 62 16.59 4.52 -4.04
C LEU A 62 15.57 5.23 -3.15
N CYS A 63 15.83 5.29 -1.85
CA CYS A 63 14.92 5.96 -0.92
C CYS A 63 14.67 7.41 -1.30
N ARG A 64 15.74 8.13 -1.63
CA ARG A 64 15.62 9.53 -1.96
C ARG A 64 14.83 9.75 -3.24
N VAL A 65 15.21 9.02 -4.28
CA VAL A 65 14.58 9.20 -5.59
C VAL A 65 13.13 8.72 -5.57
N PHE A 66 12.88 7.61 -4.87
CA PHE A 66 11.53 7.08 -4.76
C PHE A 66 10.59 8.13 -4.15
N LYS A 67 11.03 8.75 -3.05
CA LYS A 67 10.20 9.77 -2.41
C LYS A 67 10.04 11.01 -3.29
N GLU A 68 11.10 11.40 -3.98
CA GLU A 68 11.02 12.55 -4.88
C GLU A 68 10.03 12.32 -6.01
N GLU A 69 10.01 11.12 -6.57
CA GLU A 69 9.17 10.84 -7.73
C GLU A 69 7.75 10.44 -7.37
N THR A 70 7.56 9.69 -6.27
CA THR A 70 6.23 9.21 -5.90
C THR A 70 5.55 10.06 -4.84
N GLY A 71 6.31 10.89 -4.13
CA GLY A 71 5.76 11.73 -3.08
C GLY A 71 5.71 11.08 -1.72
N VAL A 72 5.98 9.77 -1.61
CA VAL A 72 5.94 9.05 -0.33
C VAL A 72 7.15 8.14 -0.23
N ASN A 73 7.53 7.80 0.99
CA ASN A 73 8.65 6.87 1.15
C ASN A 73 8.19 5.43 0.84
N ILE A 74 9.16 4.54 0.67
CA ILE A 74 8.90 3.17 0.25
C ILE A 74 8.03 2.42 1.25
N ASN A 75 8.32 2.56 2.55
CA ASN A 75 7.53 1.87 3.57
C ASN A 75 6.07 2.30 3.54
N THR A 76 5.84 3.59 3.40
CA THR A 76 4.48 4.12 3.30
C THR A 76 3.79 3.59 2.06
N TYR A 77 4.50 3.53 0.96
CA TYR A 77 3.94 3.00 -0.28
C TYR A 77 3.51 1.54 -0.12
N ILE A 78 4.37 0.72 0.49
CA ILE A 78 4.06 -0.69 0.72
C ILE A 78 2.85 -0.81 1.65
N ASN A 79 2.84 -0.06 2.74
CA ASN A 79 1.71 -0.12 3.68
C ASN A 79 0.41 0.35 3.06
N ASN A 80 0.46 1.40 2.25
CA ASN A 80 -0.74 1.88 1.55
C ASN A 80 -1.32 0.78 0.67
N LEU A 81 -0.47 0.08 -0.05
CA LEU A 81 -0.89 -1.00 -0.93
C LEU A 81 -1.47 -2.16 -0.12
N ARG A 82 -0.80 -2.56 0.95
CA ARG A 82 -1.27 -3.64 1.82
C ARG A 82 -2.63 -3.30 2.42
N MET A 83 -2.80 -2.07 2.88
CA MET A 83 -4.08 -1.65 3.47
C MET A 83 -5.20 -1.63 2.46
N ALA A 84 -4.94 -1.18 1.24
CA ALA A 84 -5.94 -1.19 0.19
C ALA A 84 -6.41 -2.60 -0.13
N LYS A 85 -5.46 -3.55 -0.16
CA LYS A 85 -5.82 -4.96 -0.39
C LYS A 85 -6.57 -5.55 0.79
N ALA A 86 -6.17 -5.16 2.02
CA ALA A 86 -6.82 -5.67 3.23
C ALA A 86 -8.28 -5.26 3.29
N VAL A 87 -8.60 -4.02 2.92
CA VAL A 87 -9.98 -3.54 2.92
C VAL A 87 -10.85 -4.45 2.06
N ARG A 88 -10.36 -4.82 0.88
CA ARG A 88 -11.12 -5.67 -0.03
C ARG A 88 -11.34 -7.06 0.55
N LEU A 89 -10.31 -7.63 1.17
CA LEU A 89 -10.43 -8.97 1.77
C LEU A 89 -11.34 -8.96 2.99
N LEU A 90 -11.36 -7.87 3.75
CA LEU A 90 -12.22 -7.78 4.93
C LEU A 90 -13.70 -7.81 4.58
N GLU A 91 -14.05 -7.47 3.36
CA GLU A 91 -15.44 -7.52 2.91
C GLU A 91 -15.92 -8.95 2.74
N ASP A 92 -15.01 -9.89 2.61
CA ASP A 92 -15.34 -11.31 2.52
C ASP A 92 -15.29 -11.91 3.92
N LYS A 93 -16.46 -12.27 4.47
CA LYS A 93 -16.56 -12.75 5.84
C LYS A 93 -16.03 -14.16 6.03
N ASN A 94 -15.65 -14.84 4.95
CA ASN A 94 -15.05 -16.16 5.05
C ASN A 94 -13.61 -16.12 5.56
N TYR A 95 -12.97 -14.95 5.55
CA TYR A 95 -11.60 -14.83 6.03
C TYR A 95 -11.59 -14.34 7.46
N TYR A 96 -10.79 -14.99 8.30
CA TYR A 96 -10.51 -14.46 9.64
C TYR A 96 -9.61 -13.22 9.51
N ILE A 97 -9.71 -12.33 10.49
CA ILE A 97 -8.86 -11.13 10.50
C ILE A 97 -7.38 -11.52 10.41
N LYS A 98 -6.99 -12.57 11.12
CA LYS A 98 -5.61 -13.06 11.07
C LYS A 98 -5.21 -13.47 9.66
N GLU A 99 -6.12 -14.12 8.95
CA GLU A 99 -5.85 -14.55 7.57
C GLU A 99 -5.68 -13.35 6.65
N VAL A 100 -6.50 -12.33 6.83
CA VAL A 100 -6.37 -11.10 6.05
C VAL A 100 -4.99 -10.47 6.27
N ALA A 101 -4.58 -10.36 7.55
CA ALA A 101 -3.29 -9.77 7.89
C ALA A 101 -2.14 -10.50 7.18
N ILE A 102 -2.15 -11.82 7.27
CA ILE A 102 -1.10 -12.64 6.65
C ILE A 102 -1.14 -12.52 5.13
N SER A 103 -2.34 -12.55 4.55
CA SER A 103 -2.51 -12.50 3.10
C SER A 103 -1.98 -11.22 2.48
N VAL A 104 -1.98 -10.12 3.22
CA VAL A 104 -1.47 -8.85 2.69
C VAL A 104 -0.05 -8.55 3.13
N GLY A 105 0.61 -9.49 3.84
CA GLY A 105 2.03 -9.37 4.11
C GLY A 105 2.41 -9.04 5.55
N PHE A 106 1.47 -9.03 6.48
CA PHE A 106 1.78 -8.77 7.90
C PHE A 106 1.90 -10.08 8.65
N ASP A 107 2.98 -10.25 9.40
CA ASP A 107 3.20 -11.43 10.24
C ASP A 107 2.40 -11.37 11.51
N ASP A 108 2.11 -10.17 11.99
CA ASP A 108 1.58 -9.93 13.32
C ASP A 108 0.20 -9.27 13.19
N GLN A 109 -0.83 -10.00 13.59
CA GLN A 109 -2.20 -9.50 13.51
C GLN A 109 -2.39 -8.25 14.37
N LEU A 110 -1.75 -8.19 15.52
CA LEU A 110 -1.90 -7.05 16.41
C LEU A 110 -1.33 -5.78 15.77
N TYR A 111 -0.15 -5.89 15.18
CA TYR A 111 0.44 -4.78 14.46
C TYR A 111 -0.43 -4.35 13.29
N PHE A 112 -0.94 -5.33 12.53
CA PHE A 112 -1.84 -5.05 11.42
C PHE A 112 -3.07 -4.27 11.89
N SER A 113 -3.69 -4.72 12.99
CA SER A 113 -4.91 -4.09 13.50
C SER A 113 -4.66 -2.66 13.95
N ARG A 114 -3.53 -2.42 14.60
CA ARG A 114 -3.15 -1.06 15.04
C ARG A 114 -2.92 -0.13 13.85
N LEU A 115 -2.20 -0.63 12.85
CA LEU A 115 -1.91 0.16 11.67
C LEU A 115 -3.19 0.43 10.88
N PHE A 116 -4.07 -0.58 10.78
CA PHE A 116 -5.35 -0.43 10.10
C PHE A 116 -6.18 0.68 10.77
N LYS A 117 -6.24 0.64 12.10
CA LYS A 117 -6.98 1.66 12.84
C LYS A 117 -6.39 3.05 12.60
N LYS A 118 -5.07 3.14 12.53
CA LYS A 118 -4.41 4.41 12.24
C LYS A 118 -4.79 4.93 10.86
N TYR A 119 -4.92 4.02 9.88
CA TYR A 119 -5.28 4.41 8.51
C TYR A 119 -6.75 4.81 8.38
N TYR A 120 -7.65 4.06 9.03
CA TYR A 120 -9.08 4.17 8.75
C TYR A 120 -9.92 4.59 9.94
N GLY A 121 -9.31 4.77 11.10
CA GLY A 121 -10.02 5.24 12.29
C GLY A 121 -10.78 4.15 13.05
N VAL A 122 -10.89 2.96 12.50
CA VAL A 122 -11.55 1.82 13.15
C VAL A 122 -10.70 0.58 13.00
N THR A 123 -10.93 -0.41 13.86
CA THR A 123 -10.22 -1.69 13.76
C THR A 123 -10.76 -2.50 12.58
N PRO A 124 -9.99 -3.50 12.12
CA PRO A 124 -10.50 -4.37 11.05
C PRO A 124 -11.83 -5.04 11.41
N SER A 125 -11.98 -5.46 12.67
CA SER A 125 -13.23 -6.09 13.11
C SER A 125 -14.39 -5.11 13.06
N GLN A 126 -14.16 -3.87 13.48
CA GLN A 126 -15.19 -2.83 13.44
C GLN A 126 -15.55 -2.50 11.99
N TYR A 127 -14.55 -2.44 11.13
CA TYR A 127 -14.80 -2.18 9.72
C TYR A 127 -15.67 -3.27 9.11
N ARG A 128 -15.32 -4.53 9.38
CA ARG A 128 -16.09 -5.66 8.86
C ARG A 128 -17.54 -5.65 9.37
N ALA A 129 -17.73 -5.31 10.62
CA ALA A 129 -19.08 -5.26 11.22
C ALA A 129 -19.93 -4.19 10.55
N ALA A 130 -19.33 -3.11 10.08
CA ALA A 130 -20.04 -2.02 9.43
C ALA A 130 -20.37 -2.29 7.97
N VAL A 131 -19.69 -3.25 7.34
CA VAL A 131 -19.91 -3.60 5.92
C VAL A 131 -21.02 -4.63 5.84
N LYS A 132 -21.96 -4.44 4.93
CA LYS A 132 -23.10 -5.35 4.77
C LYS A 132 -22.83 -6.46 3.77
#